data_5138043e9c5bc5b1c5ac941f969e74ae
#
_entry.id   5138043e9c5bc5b1c5ac941f969e74ae
#
_cell.length_a   1.000
_cell.length_b   1.000
_cell.length_c   1.000
_cell.angle_alpha   90.00
_cell.angle_beta   90.00
_cell.angle_gamma   90.00
#
_symmetry.space_group_name_H-M   'P 1'
#
loop_
_entity.id
_entity.type
_entity.pdbx_description
1 polymer ?
#
loop_
_entity_poly.entity_id
_entity_poly.type
_entity_poly.pdbx_seq_one_letter_code
_entity_poly.pdbx_strand_id
1 'polypeptide(L)' 'MKTYKKTFDFYATDVELDTYVYDILTGPDYDPDAQIEVSVDRDKDHRYVTLKIFDRVLH' A
#
# COMPACT_ATOMS: atom_id res chain seq x y z
N MET A 1 -8.12 3.10 -11.24
CA MET A 1 -7.49 3.17 -9.90
C MET A 1 -7.65 1.84 -9.19
N LYS A 2 -6.56 1.37 -8.58
CA LYS A 2 -6.59 0.18 -7.74
C LYS A 2 -6.31 0.56 -6.30
N THR A 3 -7.03 -0.05 -5.38
CA THR A 3 -6.83 0.20 -3.95
C THR A 3 -6.55 -1.12 -3.25
N TYR A 4 -5.45 -1.17 -2.53
CA TYR A 4 -5.06 -2.31 -1.70
C TYR A 4 -5.11 -1.86 -0.25
N LYS A 5 -5.73 -2.67 0.58
CA LYS A 5 -5.88 -2.34 1.98
C LYS A 5 -5.63 -3.58 2.81
N LYS A 6 -4.83 -3.45 3.85
CA LYS A 6 -4.53 -4.57 4.73
C LYS A 6 -4.52 -4.09 6.18
N THR A 7 -5.09 -4.92 7.04
CA THR A 7 -5.08 -4.72 8.49
C THR A 7 -3.99 -5.59 9.10
N PHE A 8 -3.16 -4.97 9.93
CA PHE A 8 -2.10 -5.64 10.68
C PHE A 8 -2.39 -5.58 12.17
N ASP A 9 -1.78 -6.50 12.91
CA ASP A 9 -1.76 -6.43 14.37
C ASP A 9 -1.12 -5.11 14.81
N PHE A 10 -1.57 -4.59 15.94
CA PHE A 10 -1.00 -3.39 16.54
C PHE A 10 0.52 -3.47 16.70
N TYR A 11 1.03 -4.66 16.99
CA TYR A 11 2.48 -4.88 17.19
C TYR A 11 3.25 -5.14 15.89
N ALA A 12 2.59 -5.07 14.74
CA ALA A 12 3.30 -5.20 13.47
C ALA A 12 4.37 -4.11 13.35
N THR A 13 5.54 -4.51 12.85
CA THR A 13 6.66 -3.58 12.68
C THR A 13 6.52 -2.79 11.39
N ASP A 14 7.24 -1.67 11.31
CA ASP A 14 7.28 -0.88 10.09
C ASP A 14 7.84 -1.68 8.91
N VAL A 15 8.75 -2.62 9.18
CA VAL A 15 9.30 -3.52 8.16
C VAL A 15 8.19 -4.38 7.54
N GLU A 16 7.27 -4.88 8.36
CA GLU A 16 6.16 -5.68 7.86
C GLU A 16 5.25 -4.86 6.95
N LEU A 17 4.95 -3.63 7.33
CA LEU A 17 4.13 -2.73 6.53
C LEU A 17 4.81 -2.39 5.21
N ASP A 18 6.10 -2.06 5.27
CA ASP A 18 6.89 -1.73 4.08
C ASP A 18 7.00 -2.93 3.13
N THR A 19 7.17 -4.14 3.68
CA THR A 19 7.24 -5.35 2.89
C THR A 19 5.95 -5.58 2.10
N TYR A 20 4.80 -5.34 2.74
CA TYR A 20 3.51 -5.45 2.07
C TYR A 20 3.42 -4.50 0.86
N VAL A 21 3.79 -3.24 1.06
CA VAL A 21 3.78 -2.24 -0.01
C VAL A 21 4.77 -2.63 -1.10
N TYR A 22 5.97 -3.03 -0.72
CA TYR A 22 7.02 -3.42 -1.66
C TYR A 22 6.59 -4.61 -2.52
N ASP A 23 5.94 -5.60 -1.93
CA ASP A 23 5.47 -6.77 -2.68
C ASP A 23 4.47 -6.38 -3.76
N ILE A 24 3.60 -5.43 -3.47
CA ILE A 24 2.64 -4.93 -4.47
C ILE A 24 3.37 -4.16 -5.56
N LEU A 25 4.31 -3.30 -5.18
CA LEU A 25 5.02 -2.43 -6.14
C LEU A 25 6.02 -3.19 -7.00
N THR A 26 6.41 -4.39 -6.61
CA THR A 26 7.28 -5.25 -7.43
C THR A 26 6.52 -6.37 -8.12
N GLY A 27 5.19 -6.39 -8.00
CA GLY A 27 4.36 -7.39 -8.64
C GLY A 27 4.26 -7.19 -10.15
N PRO A 28 3.77 -8.21 -10.87
CA PRO A 28 3.70 -8.17 -12.34
C PRO A 28 2.72 -7.14 -12.88
N ASP A 29 1.76 -6.72 -12.07
CA ASP A 29 0.73 -5.77 -12.49
C ASP A 29 1.10 -4.32 -12.21
N TYR A 30 2.25 -4.07 -11.62
CA TYR A 30 2.67 -2.73 -11.28
C TYR A 30 3.18 -1.97 -12.52
N ASP A 31 2.65 -0.76 -12.72
CA ASP A 31 3.11 0.15 -13.77
C ASP A 31 4.00 1.21 -13.10
N PRO A 32 5.30 1.25 -13.43
CA PRO A 32 6.21 2.22 -12.81
C PRO A 32 5.87 3.68 -13.14
N ASP A 33 5.05 3.93 -14.15
CA ASP A 33 4.62 5.28 -14.49
C ASP A 33 3.33 5.69 -13.78
N ALA A 34 2.69 4.79 -13.05
CA ALA A 34 1.50 5.11 -12.28
C ALA A 34 1.86 5.91 -11.04
N GLN A 35 0.96 6.80 -10.65
CA GLN A 35 1.09 7.48 -9.35
C GLN A 35 0.61 6.57 -8.24
N ILE A 36 1.31 6.61 -7.12
CA ILE A 36 0.92 5.84 -5.95
C ILE A 36 0.75 6.77 -4.75
N GLU A 37 -0.13 6.37 -3.85
CA GLU A 37 -0.34 7.03 -2.58
C GLU A 37 -0.43 5.98 -1.50
N VAL A 38 0.40 6.12 -0.46
CA VAL A 38 0.43 5.18 0.66
C VAL A 38 -0.02 5.93 1.91
N SER A 39 -1.00 5.36 2.60
CA SER A 39 -1.48 5.89 3.87
C SER A 39 -1.35 4.82 4.94
N VAL A 40 -0.88 5.22 6.10
CA VAL A 40 -0.77 4.32 7.25
C VAL A 40 -1.56 4.94 8.40
N ASP A 41 -2.51 4.18 8.92
CA ASP A 41 -3.30 4.56 10.08
C ASP A 41 -3.16 3.52 11.17
N ARG A 42 -3.57 3.89 12.36
CA ARG A 42 -3.61 2.95 13.48
C ARG A 42 -4.73 3.31 14.43
N ASP A 43 -5.26 2.28 15.10
CA ASP A 43 -6.11 2.47 16.26
C ASP A 43 -5.47 1.74 17.45
N LYS A 44 -6.22 1.52 18.52
CA LYS A 44 -5.68 0.90 19.72
C LYS A 44 -5.37 -0.60 19.56
N ASP A 45 -5.93 -1.24 18.54
CA ASP A 45 -5.84 -2.70 18.36
C ASP A 45 -5.16 -3.12 17.06
N HIS A 46 -5.11 -2.23 16.06
CA HIS A 46 -4.65 -2.59 14.73
C HIS A 46 -3.89 -1.45 14.06
N ARG A 47 -3.10 -1.84 13.06
CA ARG A 47 -2.48 -0.91 12.12
C ARG A 47 -3.04 -1.19 10.73
N TYR A 48 -3.25 -0.14 9.95
CA TYR A 48 -3.86 -0.24 8.62
C TYR A 48 -2.95 0.39 7.58
N VAL A 49 -2.78 -0.33 6.47
CA VAL A 49 -2.06 0.21 5.31
C VAL A 49 -3.03 0.29 4.15
N THR A 50 -3.08 1.44 3.52
CA THR A 50 -3.86 1.65 2.29
C THR A 50 -2.91 2.10 1.20
N LEU A 51 -2.89 1.37 0.09
CA LEU A 51 -2.10 1.71 -1.09
C LEU A 51 -3.06 1.97 -2.23
N LYS A 52 -2.97 3.16 -2.80
CA LYS A 52 -3.76 3.55 -3.97
C LYS A 52 -2.83 3.68 -5.17
N ILE A 53 -3.17 3.02 -6.25
CA ILE A 53 -2.45 3.12 -7.51
C ILE A 53 -3.37 3.77 -8.53
N PHE A 54 -3.01 4.97 -8.96
CA PHE A 54 -3.79 5.74 -9.91
C PHE A 54 -3.36 5.40 -11.33
N ASP A 55 -4.34 5.27 -12.21
CA ASP A 55 -4.05 4.99 -13.60
C ASP A 55 -3.25 6.13 -14.22
N ARG A 56 -2.39 5.76 -15.18
CA ARG A 56 -1.66 6.76 -15.93
C ARG A 56 -2.65 7.68 -16.64
N VAL A 57 -2.42 8.99 -16.48
CA VAL A 57 -3.20 9.97 -17.22
C VAL A 57 -2.62 10.10 -18.63
N LEU A 58 -3.42 9.79 -19.62
CA LEU A 58 -3.05 9.95 -21.02
C LEU A 58 -3.57 11.29 -21.52
N HIS A 59 -2.69 12.06 -22.04
CA HIS A 59 -3.04 13.36 -22.63
C HIS A 59 -2.98 13.29 -24.14
#